data_591816b197bfd1031aa42dd50413e18c
#
_entry.id   591816b197bfd1031aa42dd50413e18c
#
_cell.length_a   1.000
_cell.length_b   1.000
_cell.length_c   1.000
_cell.angle_alpha   90.00
_cell.angle_beta   90.00
_cell.angle_gamma   90.00
#
_symmetry.space_group_name_H-M   'P 1'
#
loop_
_entity.id
_entity.type
_entity.pdbx_description
1 polymer ?
#
loop_
_entity_poly.entity_id
_entity_poly.type
_entity_poly.pdbx_seq_one_letter_code
_entity_poly.pdbx_strand_id
1 'polypeptide(L)'
;VYVEVENVEVRIVDEINSVIKWFDYTENPSAMDDESTINLPIYPDVTFSYNQAQIIASKPFDTSELTGQTILIDGMPIWNAYFTDLTGDDFPEICATYSFGFGMIDNRITIYDYVNGVSYELSDRGYFDFALRLDKQDGHLYVDKTKYNSEELVETGRLVFKNNCLQIEGFSNEAHQVFQ
;
A
#
# COMPACT_ATOMS: atom_id res chain seq x y z
N VAL A 1 14.71 -19.43 -3.16
CA VAL A 1 15.99 -18.87 -2.66
C VAL A 1 15.65 -17.86 -1.58
N TYR A 2 16.04 -18.13 -0.34
CA TYR A 2 15.89 -17.18 0.76
C TYR A 2 17.10 -16.25 0.77
N VAL A 3 16.89 -14.97 0.87
CA VAL A 3 17.92 -13.98 1.18
C VAL A 3 17.55 -13.43 2.57
N GLU A 4 18.24 -13.89 3.61
CA GLU A 4 18.19 -13.24 4.92
C GLU A 4 18.97 -11.93 4.83
N VAL A 5 18.26 -10.83 4.96
CA VAL A 5 18.84 -9.54 5.35
C VAL A 5 18.41 -9.32 6.79
N GLU A 6 19.35 -8.99 7.67
CA GLU A 6 19.07 -8.74 9.09
C GLU A 6 17.85 -7.80 9.22
N ASN A 7 16.78 -8.32 9.85
CA ASN A 7 15.49 -7.71 10.18
C ASN A 7 14.42 -7.58 9.09
N VAL A 8 14.57 -8.16 7.89
CA VAL A 8 13.48 -8.25 6.94
C VAL A 8 13.45 -9.64 6.27
N GLU A 9 12.43 -10.43 6.56
CA GLU A 9 12.18 -11.71 5.88
C GLU A 9 11.56 -11.41 4.50
N VAL A 10 12.37 -11.36 3.45
CA VAL A 10 11.88 -11.25 2.08
C VAL A 10 11.64 -12.66 1.54
N ARG A 11 10.39 -13.07 1.45
CA ARG A 11 10.00 -14.27 0.69
C ARG A 11 9.90 -13.90 -0.78
N ILE A 12 10.87 -14.34 -1.58
CA ILE A 12 10.69 -14.37 -3.04
C ILE A 12 9.88 -15.64 -3.33
N VAL A 13 8.61 -15.50 -3.65
CA VAL A 13 7.79 -16.56 -4.19
C VAL A 13 7.81 -16.42 -5.71
N ASP A 14 8.19 -17.48 -6.41
CA ASP A 14 8.28 -17.57 -7.89
C ASP A 14 6.89 -17.59 -8.58
N GLU A 15 5.96 -16.75 -8.15
CA GLU A 15 4.67 -16.58 -8.82
C GLU A 15 4.42 -15.09 -9.08
N ILE A 16 4.22 -14.78 -10.35
CA ILE A 16 4.01 -13.45 -10.95
C ILE A 16 2.83 -12.65 -10.35
N ASN A 17 2.14 -13.19 -9.35
CA ASN A 17 1.00 -12.55 -8.67
C ASN A 17 1.09 -12.59 -7.14
N SER A 18 2.26 -12.78 -6.55
CA SER A 18 2.37 -12.84 -5.09
C SER A 18 2.42 -11.43 -4.48
N VAL A 19 1.56 -11.20 -3.49
CA VAL A 19 1.62 -9.99 -2.66
C VAL A 19 2.83 -10.08 -1.74
N ILE A 20 3.71 -9.08 -1.79
CA ILE A 20 4.82 -8.93 -0.86
C ILE A 20 4.37 -8.01 0.27
N LYS A 21 4.28 -8.54 1.48
CA LYS A 21 3.99 -7.74 2.66
C LYS A 21 5.28 -7.05 3.13
N TRP A 22 5.27 -5.73 3.19
CA TRP A 22 6.36 -4.98 3.79
C TRP A 22 6.15 -4.86 5.30
N PHE A 23 5.05 -4.22 5.73
CA PHE A 23 4.66 -4.13 7.13
C PHE A 23 3.14 -4.08 7.27
N ASP A 24 2.65 -4.39 8.49
CA ASP A 24 1.23 -4.29 8.84
C ASP A 24 1.07 -4.13 10.35
N TYR A 25 0.65 -2.94 10.76
CA TYR A 25 0.45 -2.56 12.16
C TYR A 25 -1.04 -2.40 12.52
N THR A 26 -1.96 -2.75 11.62
CA THR A 26 -3.40 -2.59 11.81
C THR A 26 -3.92 -3.35 13.02
N GLU A 27 -3.38 -4.57 13.26
CA GLU A 27 -3.76 -5.41 14.40
C GLU A 27 -2.97 -5.08 15.68
N ASN A 28 -1.78 -4.48 15.57
CA ASN A 28 -0.92 -4.14 16.70
C ASN A 28 -0.20 -2.81 16.52
N PRO A 29 -0.91 -1.67 16.66
CA PRO A 29 -0.33 -0.35 16.50
C PRO A 29 0.89 -0.07 17.41
N SER A 30 0.95 -0.74 18.58
CA SER A 30 2.07 -0.57 19.53
C SER A 30 3.38 -1.19 19.06
N ALA A 31 3.34 -2.03 18.04
CA ALA A 31 4.52 -2.64 17.42
C ALA A 31 5.04 -1.83 16.22
N MET A 32 4.49 -0.64 15.98
CA MET A 32 4.90 0.21 14.85
C MET A 32 6.36 0.61 15.01
N ASP A 33 7.18 0.24 14.03
CA ASP A 33 8.59 0.63 13.97
C ASP A 33 8.73 2.08 13.57
N ASP A 34 9.78 2.75 14.04
CA ASP A 34 10.05 4.14 13.69
C ASP A 34 10.49 4.28 12.24
N GLU A 35 11.26 3.30 11.75
CA GLU A 35 11.78 3.27 10.38
C GLU A 35 11.96 1.84 9.90
N SER A 36 11.72 1.61 8.62
CA SER A 36 12.07 0.37 7.94
C SER A 36 12.42 0.60 6.47
N THR A 37 13.17 -0.34 5.87
CA THR A 37 13.55 -0.27 4.46
C THR A 37 13.30 -1.60 3.77
N ILE A 38 13.00 -1.54 2.46
CA ILE A 38 12.89 -2.71 1.60
C ILE A 38 13.54 -2.44 0.23
N ASN A 39 14.21 -3.46 -0.28
CA ASN A 39 14.76 -3.46 -1.63
C ASN A 39 14.11 -4.60 -2.41
N LEU A 40 13.54 -4.29 -3.56
CA LEU A 40 12.92 -5.27 -4.44
C LEU A 40 13.83 -5.56 -5.62
N PRO A 41 14.08 -6.85 -5.97
CA PRO A 41 14.93 -7.20 -7.12
C PRO A 41 14.47 -6.61 -8.44
N ILE A 42 13.16 -6.39 -8.60
CA ILE A 42 12.57 -5.76 -9.79
C ILE A 42 12.94 -4.27 -9.92
N TYR A 43 13.30 -3.62 -8.81
CA TYR A 43 13.76 -2.23 -8.75
C TYR A 43 15.21 -2.17 -8.20
N PRO A 44 16.23 -2.66 -8.93
CA PRO A 44 17.58 -2.91 -8.40
C PRO A 44 18.29 -1.65 -7.87
N ASP A 45 17.92 -0.48 -8.40
CA ASP A 45 18.53 0.81 -8.04
C ASP A 45 17.63 1.64 -7.13
N VAL A 46 16.60 1.04 -6.51
CA VAL A 46 15.65 1.76 -5.65
C VAL A 46 15.61 1.13 -4.27
N THR A 47 15.76 1.96 -3.24
CA THR A 47 15.47 1.60 -1.86
C THR A 47 14.18 2.32 -1.45
N PHE A 48 13.19 1.56 -1.03
CA PHE A 48 11.99 2.11 -0.40
C PHE A 48 12.22 2.18 1.11
N SER A 49 11.89 3.33 1.70
CA SER A 49 11.98 3.56 3.14
C SER A 49 10.65 4.06 3.70
N TYR A 50 10.39 3.69 4.93
CA TYR A 50 9.21 4.05 5.71
C TYR A 50 9.66 4.72 7.02
N ASN A 51 8.95 5.80 7.44
CA ASN A 51 9.22 6.55 8.67
C ASN A 51 7.93 6.93 9.41
N GLN A 52 6.99 6.00 9.54
CA GLN A 52 5.63 6.17 10.10
C GLN A 52 4.72 7.10 9.27
N ALA A 53 5.21 8.23 8.81
CA ALA A 53 4.42 9.22 8.08
C ALA A 53 4.59 9.13 6.56
N GLN A 54 5.71 8.60 6.07
CA GLN A 54 6.04 8.65 4.65
C GLN A 54 6.59 7.33 4.13
N ILE A 55 6.26 7.02 2.89
CA ILE A 55 6.97 6.06 2.06
C ILE A 55 7.76 6.85 1.02
N ILE A 56 9.07 6.60 0.97
CA ILE A 56 10.04 7.34 0.17
C ILE A 56 10.79 6.35 -0.71
N ALA A 57 10.93 6.67 -2.00
CA ALA A 57 11.85 5.99 -2.90
C ALA A 57 13.15 6.78 -2.99
N SER A 58 14.28 6.10 -2.80
CA SER A 58 15.63 6.66 -2.92
C SER A 58 16.39 5.93 -4.02
N LYS A 59 17.00 6.66 -4.94
CA LYS A 59 17.93 6.12 -5.95
C LYS A 59 19.37 6.48 -5.57
N PRO A 60 20.37 5.67 -6.00
CA PRO A 60 21.77 6.07 -5.91
C PRO A 60 21.97 7.43 -6.56
N PHE A 61 22.79 8.25 -5.95
CA PHE A 61 23.03 9.64 -6.33
C PHE A 61 23.51 9.73 -7.78
N ASP A 62 22.66 10.24 -8.67
CA ASP A 62 23.10 10.76 -9.95
C ASP A 62 23.36 12.25 -9.77
N THR A 63 24.56 12.70 -10.18
CA THR A 63 25.06 14.07 -9.99
C THR A 63 24.21 15.16 -10.66
N SER A 64 23.13 14.79 -11.35
CA SER A 64 22.22 15.70 -12.05
C SER A 64 20.96 16.10 -11.25
N GLU A 65 20.62 15.40 -10.17
CA GLU A 65 19.45 15.70 -9.33
C GLU A 65 19.84 15.96 -7.87
N LEU A 66 19.39 17.07 -7.32
CA LEU A 66 19.76 17.59 -5.97
C LEU A 66 19.28 16.72 -4.79
N THR A 67 18.32 15.81 -4.99
CA THR A 67 17.87 14.83 -3.99
C THR A 67 17.42 13.58 -4.70
N GLY A 68 18.16 12.50 -4.64
CA GLY A 68 17.73 11.19 -5.15
C GLY A 68 16.56 10.56 -4.39
N GLN A 69 15.70 11.34 -3.73
CA GLN A 69 14.58 10.91 -2.91
C GLN A 69 13.27 11.48 -3.44
N THR A 70 12.25 10.62 -3.52
CA THR A 70 10.88 10.99 -3.89
C THR A 70 9.92 10.46 -2.84
N ILE A 71 9.10 11.34 -2.26
CA ILE A 71 8.00 10.93 -1.39
C ILE A 71 6.89 10.36 -2.28
N LEU A 72 6.52 9.11 -2.04
CA LEU A 72 5.50 8.40 -2.79
C LEU A 72 4.15 8.47 -2.09
N ILE A 73 4.15 8.30 -0.77
CA ILE A 73 2.95 8.30 0.07
C ILE A 73 3.25 9.14 1.30
N ASP A 74 2.30 9.98 1.69
CA ASP A 74 2.35 10.85 2.88
C ASP A 74 1.08 10.66 3.70
N GLY A 75 1.20 10.30 4.99
CA GLY A 75 0.08 10.01 5.88
C GLY A 75 0.44 10.17 7.36
N MET A 76 -0.55 10.05 8.25
CA MET A 76 -0.34 10.21 9.69
C MET A 76 -1.21 9.24 10.51
N PRO A 77 -0.78 8.02 10.77
CA PRO A 77 0.35 7.28 10.23
C PRO A 77 0.00 6.51 8.95
N ILE A 78 1.00 5.79 8.39
CA ILE A 78 0.79 4.72 7.42
C ILE A 78 0.73 3.40 8.20
N TRP A 79 -0.40 2.68 8.07
CA TRP A 79 -0.69 1.49 8.89
C TRP A 79 -0.13 0.19 8.33
N ASN A 80 -0.14 0.05 7.01
CA ASN A 80 0.40 -1.11 6.32
C ASN A 80 0.89 -0.74 4.92
N ALA A 81 1.76 -1.56 4.36
CA ALA A 81 2.18 -1.46 2.98
C ALA A 81 2.47 -2.84 2.38
N TYR A 82 2.06 -3.01 1.14
CA TYR A 82 2.22 -4.20 0.33
C TYR A 82 2.71 -3.82 -1.05
N PHE A 83 3.40 -4.76 -1.71
CA PHE A 83 3.74 -4.66 -3.12
C PHE A 83 3.02 -5.78 -3.87
N THR A 84 2.37 -5.46 -4.96
CA THR A 84 1.72 -6.44 -5.84
C THR A 84 1.51 -5.84 -7.22
N ASP A 85 1.72 -6.65 -8.26
CA ASP A 85 1.41 -6.26 -9.63
C ASP A 85 -0.10 -6.34 -9.85
N LEU A 86 -0.78 -5.20 -9.71
CA LEU A 86 -2.22 -5.06 -9.95
C LEU A 86 -2.52 -4.76 -11.41
N THR A 87 -1.65 -4.02 -12.09
CA THR A 87 -1.87 -3.57 -13.46
C THR A 87 -1.52 -4.64 -14.50
N GLY A 88 -0.72 -5.64 -14.12
CA GLY A 88 -0.30 -6.73 -14.99
C GLY A 88 0.83 -6.34 -15.93
N ASP A 89 1.66 -5.37 -15.54
CA ASP A 89 2.82 -4.89 -16.31
C ASP A 89 4.16 -5.49 -15.83
N ASP A 90 4.11 -6.48 -14.93
CA ASP A 90 5.25 -7.12 -14.27
C ASP A 90 5.99 -6.25 -13.24
N PHE A 91 5.49 -5.05 -12.95
CA PHE A 91 6.04 -4.15 -11.93
C PHE A 91 5.04 -3.95 -10.79
N PRO A 92 5.40 -4.29 -9.54
CA PRO A 92 4.46 -4.18 -8.43
C PRO A 92 4.21 -2.73 -8.02
N GLU A 93 2.93 -2.39 -7.86
CA GLU A 93 2.49 -1.17 -7.21
C GLU A 93 2.66 -1.25 -5.70
N ILE A 94 2.79 -0.08 -5.07
CA ILE A 94 2.80 0.08 -3.61
C ILE A 94 1.35 0.32 -3.16
N CYS A 95 0.81 -0.59 -2.37
CA CYS A 95 -0.55 -0.51 -1.83
C CYS A 95 -0.48 -0.25 -0.33
N ALA A 96 -1.05 0.85 0.15
CA ALA A 96 -0.96 1.23 1.56
C ALA A 96 -2.29 1.72 2.13
N THR A 97 -2.50 1.43 3.42
CA THR A 97 -3.51 2.09 4.25
C THR A 97 -2.85 3.19 5.07
N TYR A 98 -3.42 4.37 5.06
CA TYR A 98 -2.90 5.50 5.82
C TYR A 98 -4.05 6.34 6.41
N SER A 99 -3.76 7.03 7.51
CA SER A 99 -4.67 8.03 8.07
C SER A 99 -4.36 9.40 7.50
N PHE A 100 -5.40 10.18 7.21
CA PHE A 100 -5.25 11.54 6.73
C PHE A 100 -6.41 12.42 7.21
N GLY A 101 -6.13 13.69 7.45
CA GLY A 101 -7.14 14.68 7.73
C GLY A 101 -6.70 15.72 8.75
N PHE A 102 -7.42 16.86 8.77
CA PHE A 102 -7.23 17.93 9.72
C PHE A 102 -8.54 18.16 10.48
N GLY A 103 -8.59 17.72 11.74
CA GLY A 103 -9.78 17.77 12.58
C GLY A 103 -10.70 16.55 12.45
N MET A 104 -10.87 16.01 11.27
CA MET A 104 -11.51 14.73 11.01
C MET A 104 -10.46 13.84 10.32
N ILE A 105 -10.03 12.78 11.00
CA ILE A 105 -9.01 11.85 10.50
C ILE A 105 -9.73 10.59 10.06
N ASP A 106 -9.61 10.23 8.80
CA ASP A 106 -10.15 9.02 8.20
C ASP A 106 -9.04 8.12 7.66
N ASN A 107 -9.29 6.82 7.63
CA ASN A 107 -8.38 5.85 7.03
C ASN A 107 -8.68 5.69 5.55
N ARG A 108 -7.65 5.78 4.74
CA ARG A 108 -7.70 5.74 3.29
C ARG A 108 -6.77 4.68 2.73
N ILE A 109 -7.00 4.33 1.49
CA ILE A 109 -6.09 3.47 0.73
C ILE A 109 -5.50 4.28 -0.40
N THR A 110 -4.20 4.15 -0.59
CA THR A 110 -3.52 4.63 -1.77
C THR A 110 -2.77 3.50 -2.45
N ILE A 111 -2.77 3.53 -3.77
CA ILE A 111 -1.99 2.64 -4.63
C ILE A 111 -1.11 3.54 -5.49
N TYR A 112 0.20 3.32 -5.40
CA TYR A 112 1.19 4.10 -6.13
C TYR A 112 1.89 3.23 -7.17
N ASP A 113 1.67 3.54 -8.43
CA ASP A 113 2.39 2.99 -9.57
C ASP A 113 3.73 3.74 -9.70
N TYR A 114 4.79 3.09 -9.28
CA TYR A 114 6.12 3.69 -9.26
C TYR A 114 6.70 3.91 -10.67
N VAL A 115 6.37 3.04 -11.62
CA VAL A 115 6.88 3.10 -13.00
C VAL A 115 6.29 4.28 -13.74
N ASN A 116 4.98 4.46 -13.61
CA ASN A 116 4.25 5.53 -14.32
C ASN A 116 4.14 6.83 -13.50
N GLY A 117 4.51 6.79 -12.21
CA GLY A 117 4.39 7.95 -11.31
C GLY A 117 2.95 8.37 -11.06
N VAL A 118 2.03 7.40 -11.03
CA VAL A 118 0.59 7.63 -10.86
C VAL A 118 0.14 7.12 -9.49
N SER A 119 -0.69 7.90 -8.82
CA SER A 119 -1.30 7.54 -7.55
C SER A 119 -2.82 7.43 -7.70
N TYR A 120 -3.40 6.42 -7.07
CA TYR A 120 -4.83 6.18 -6.99
C TYR A 120 -5.25 6.18 -5.52
N GLU A 121 -6.28 6.93 -5.16
CA GLU A 121 -6.78 7.03 -3.78
C GLU A 121 -8.22 6.54 -3.66
N LEU A 122 -8.51 5.79 -2.59
CA LEU A 122 -9.85 5.47 -2.13
C LEU A 122 -10.08 6.14 -0.78
N SER A 123 -11.06 7.05 -0.75
CA SER A 123 -11.48 7.75 0.46
C SER A 123 -12.98 8.05 0.43
N ASP A 124 -13.61 8.10 1.61
CA ASP A 124 -15.01 8.53 1.75
C ASP A 124 -15.15 9.34 3.05
N ARG A 125 -14.81 10.61 2.93
CA ARG A 125 -14.60 11.54 4.06
C ARG A 125 -15.72 11.51 5.08
N GLY A 126 -15.40 11.00 6.27
CA GLY A 126 -16.26 11.07 7.44
C GLY A 126 -17.44 10.13 7.45
N TYR A 127 -17.58 9.24 6.45
CA TYR A 127 -18.61 8.21 6.39
C TYR A 127 -18.03 6.83 6.64
N PHE A 128 -16.89 6.53 6.02
CA PHE A 128 -16.26 5.22 6.10
C PHE A 128 -14.75 5.35 6.23
N ASP A 129 -14.18 4.37 6.92
CA ASP A 129 -12.75 4.07 6.96
C ASP A 129 -12.47 2.86 6.07
N PHE A 130 -11.33 2.86 5.39
CA PHE A 130 -10.88 1.77 4.54
C PHE A 130 -9.54 1.23 5.03
N ALA A 131 -9.39 -0.10 4.98
CA ALA A 131 -8.13 -0.75 5.31
C ALA A 131 -7.81 -1.87 4.31
N LEU A 132 -6.56 -1.97 3.89
CA LEU A 132 -6.05 -3.12 3.15
C LEU A 132 -5.78 -4.27 4.10
N ARG A 133 -6.12 -5.47 3.65
CA ARG A 133 -5.83 -6.71 4.35
C ARG A 133 -5.36 -7.77 3.35
N LEU A 134 -4.23 -8.42 3.66
CA LEU A 134 -3.78 -9.58 2.92
C LEU A 134 -4.53 -10.83 3.41
N ASP A 135 -5.27 -11.48 2.52
CA ASP A 135 -5.85 -12.78 2.81
C ASP A 135 -4.79 -13.87 2.65
N LYS A 136 -4.53 -14.60 3.75
CA LYS A 136 -3.49 -15.64 3.79
C LYS A 136 -3.89 -16.93 3.08
N GLN A 137 -5.17 -17.11 2.73
CA GLN A 137 -5.67 -18.32 2.10
C GLN A 137 -5.53 -18.24 0.58
N ASP A 138 -5.87 -17.10 -0.01
CA ASP A 138 -5.81 -16.91 -1.46
C ASP A 138 -4.67 -16.00 -1.93
N GLY A 139 -3.97 -15.33 -0.99
CA GLY A 139 -2.83 -14.48 -1.30
C GLY A 139 -3.16 -13.14 -1.95
N HIS A 140 -4.43 -12.72 -1.90
CA HIS A 140 -4.86 -11.46 -2.51
C HIS A 140 -5.09 -10.35 -1.48
N LEU A 141 -5.06 -9.10 -1.97
CA LEU A 141 -5.43 -7.94 -1.16
C LEU A 141 -6.94 -7.72 -1.19
N TYR A 142 -7.50 -7.55 -0.01
CA TYR A 142 -8.88 -7.17 0.22
C TYR A 142 -8.93 -5.77 0.85
N VAL A 143 -10.05 -5.11 0.62
CA VAL A 143 -10.40 -3.84 1.24
C VAL A 143 -11.53 -4.09 2.22
N ASP A 144 -11.29 -3.82 3.48
CA ASP A 144 -12.32 -3.80 4.51
C ASP A 144 -12.81 -2.36 4.66
N LYS A 145 -14.13 -2.17 4.55
CA LYS A 145 -14.83 -0.90 4.72
C LYS A 145 -15.55 -0.92 6.05
N THR A 146 -15.19 -0.02 6.95
CA THR A 146 -15.83 0.14 8.25
C THR A 146 -16.56 1.47 8.35
N LYS A 147 -17.51 1.61 9.27
CA LYS A 147 -18.08 2.92 9.57
C LYS A 147 -17.00 3.82 10.17
N TYR A 148 -17.05 5.08 9.81
CA TYR A 148 -16.11 6.08 10.31
C TYR A 148 -16.00 6.05 11.84
N ASN A 149 -14.74 6.01 12.31
CA ASN A 149 -14.39 5.96 13.73
C ASN A 149 -15.09 4.80 14.49
N SER A 150 -15.23 3.66 13.85
CA SER A 150 -15.88 2.46 14.38
C SER A 150 -15.18 1.20 13.85
N GLU A 151 -15.26 0.12 14.63
CA GLU A 151 -14.81 -1.21 14.19
C GLU A 151 -15.93 -1.99 13.45
N GLU A 152 -17.08 -1.37 13.21
CA GLU A 152 -18.20 -2.02 12.53
C GLU A 152 -17.91 -2.21 11.05
N LEU A 153 -17.60 -3.45 10.67
CA LEU A 153 -17.38 -3.84 9.28
C LEU A 153 -18.69 -3.73 8.49
N VAL A 154 -18.65 -2.99 7.39
CA VAL A 154 -19.79 -2.78 6.49
C VAL A 154 -19.71 -3.71 5.29
N GLU A 155 -18.56 -3.73 4.63
CA GLU A 155 -18.31 -4.53 3.43
C GLU A 155 -16.84 -4.96 3.37
N THR A 156 -16.59 -6.08 2.71
CA THR A 156 -15.25 -6.54 2.33
C THR A 156 -15.27 -6.88 0.85
N GLY A 157 -14.26 -6.43 0.12
CA GLY A 157 -14.13 -6.73 -1.30
C GLY A 157 -12.68 -6.89 -1.72
N ARG A 158 -12.46 -7.63 -2.81
CA ARG A 158 -11.13 -7.87 -3.36
C ARG A 158 -10.67 -6.68 -4.19
N LEU A 159 -9.43 -6.22 -3.96
CA LEU A 159 -8.80 -5.20 -4.78
C LEU A 159 -8.37 -5.81 -6.12
N VAL A 160 -8.79 -5.21 -7.22
CA VAL A 160 -8.51 -5.68 -8.58
C VAL A 160 -8.29 -4.50 -9.53
N PHE A 161 -7.58 -4.74 -10.63
CA PHE A 161 -7.46 -3.80 -11.74
C PHE A 161 -8.17 -4.37 -12.97
N LYS A 162 -9.22 -3.68 -13.42
CA LYS A 162 -10.03 -4.08 -14.57
C LYS A 162 -10.39 -2.88 -15.43
N ASN A 163 -10.35 -3.04 -16.76
CA ASN A 163 -10.71 -1.97 -17.71
C ASN A 163 -9.89 -0.69 -17.50
N ASN A 164 -8.60 -0.82 -17.18
CA ASN A 164 -7.70 0.28 -16.83
C ASN A 164 -8.16 1.11 -15.62
N CYS A 165 -8.84 0.46 -14.66
CA CYS A 165 -9.36 1.12 -13.47
C CYS A 165 -9.19 0.19 -12.26
N LEU A 166 -8.78 0.75 -11.14
CA LEU A 166 -8.81 0.06 -9.86
C LEU A 166 -10.25 -0.05 -9.37
N GLN A 167 -10.62 -1.25 -8.92
CA GLN A 167 -11.97 -1.59 -8.48
C GLN A 167 -11.92 -2.48 -7.24
N ILE A 168 -13.02 -2.50 -6.48
CA ILE A 168 -13.19 -3.40 -5.35
C ILE A 168 -14.34 -4.34 -5.69
N GLU A 169 -14.00 -5.59 -6.03
CA GLU A 169 -15.01 -6.62 -6.27
C GLU A 169 -15.68 -7.04 -4.97
N GLY A 170 -17.00 -6.97 -4.94
CA GLY A 170 -17.80 -7.37 -3.78
C GLY A 170 -18.48 -6.21 -3.06
N PHE A 171 -18.12 -4.96 -3.33
CA PHE A 171 -18.84 -3.81 -2.80
C PHE A 171 -20.18 -3.63 -3.54
N SER A 172 -21.23 -3.36 -2.75
CA SER A 172 -22.61 -3.27 -3.26
C SER A 172 -22.90 -1.98 -4.05
N ASN A 173 -22.04 -0.98 -4.00
CA ASN A 173 -22.27 0.34 -4.60
C ASN A 173 -21.06 0.78 -5.45
N GLU A 174 -21.19 0.68 -6.77
CA GLU A 174 -20.12 1.04 -7.73
C GLU A 174 -19.70 2.52 -7.66
N ALA A 175 -20.56 3.42 -7.14
CA ALA A 175 -20.28 4.84 -7.06
C ALA A 175 -19.13 5.23 -6.11
N HIS A 176 -18.74 4.34 -5.18
CA HIS A 176 -17.66 4.55 -4.23
C HIS A 176 -16.35 3.83 -4.61
N GLN A 177 -16.29 3.28 -5.81
CA GLN A 177 -15.15 2.48 -6.29
C GLN A 177 -14.18 3.27 -7.18
N VAL A 178 -14.37 4.57 -7.32
CA VAL A 178 -13.55 5.37 -8.22
C VAL A 178 -12.34 5.88 -7.45
N PHE A 179 -11.22 5.24 -7.69
CA PHE A 179 -9.92 5.81 -7.38
C PHE A 179 -9.71 7.04 -8.30
N GLN A 180 -9.50 8.18 -7.71
CA GLN A 180 -9.18 9.43 -8.41
C GLN A 180 -7.70 9.73 -8.29
#